data_bdd7b2db1613ba5c3e542157fa09ed72
#
_entry.id   bdd7b2db1613ba5c3e542157fa09ed72
#
_cell.length_a   1.000
_cell.length_b   1.000
_cell.length_c   1.000
_cell.angle_alpha   90.00
_cell.angle_beta   90.00
_cell.angle_gamma   90.00
#
_symmetry.space_group_name_H-M   'P 1'
#
loop_
_entity.id
_entity.type
_entity.pdbx_description
1 polymer ?
#
loop_
_entity_poly.entity_id
_entity_poly.type
_entity_poly.pdbx_seq_one_letter_code
_entity_poly.pdbx_strand_id
1 'polypeptide(L)'
;ERAQTDGFHLVIDALKLNGIDTIFGLPGIPITDLTRMAQAEGMRVISFRHEQHAGNAAAAAGFLTAKPGICLTVSAPGFLNGLTALANATTNCFPMILISGSSEREIVDLQQGDYEEMDQLAIAKPLCKAAYRVLHAQDIGIGLARAIRAAVSGRPGGVYLDLPAKLFGQVIDAEAGRKSLVKVIDAAPAQIPSSDAVKRALDVLKAAKRPDRKSTRLNSSHSSVSRMP
;
A
#
# COMPACT_ATOMS: atom_id res chain seq x y z
N GLU A 1 -18.54 -12.61 29.65
CA GLU A 1 -17.25 -12.10 29.09
C GLU A 1 -17.54 -11.37 27.79
N ARG A 2 -16.98 -10.18 27.61
CA ARG A 2 -17.08 -9.47 26.33
C ARG A 2 -16.14 -10.14 25.32
N ALA A 3 -16.62 -10.36 24.09
CA ALA A 3 -15.78 -10.84 23.01
C ALA A 3 -14.64 -9.83 22.74
N GLN A 4 -13.42 -10.33 22.51
CA GLN A 4 -12.22 -9.53 22.30
C GLN A 4 -11.69 -9.77 20.87
N THR A 5 -10.96 -8.79 20.35
CA THR A 5 -10.18 -8.87 19.12
C THR A 5 -8.80 -8.24 19.35
N ASP A 6 -7.89 -8.41 18.43
CA ASP A 6 -6.54 -7.89 18.51
C ASP A 6 -6.10 -7.22 17.19
N GLY A 7 -4.90 -6.65 17.20
CA GLY A 7 -4.36 -5.96 16.05
C GLY A 7 -4.17 -6.86 14.82
N PHE A 8 -3.86 -8.14 14.99
CA PHE A 8 -3.74 -9.09 13.87
C PHE A 8 -5.07 -9.24 13.14
N HIS A 9 -6.13 -9.55 13.89
CA HIS A 9 -7.48 -9.71 13.31
C HIS A 9 -7.98 -8.41 12.68
N LEU A 10 -7.70 -7.25 13.30
CA LEU A 10 -8.11 -5.97 12.74
C LEU A 10 -7.44 -5.63 11.42
N VAL A 11 -6.17 -6.02 11.21
CA VAL A 11 -5.51 -5.88 9.90
C VAL A 11 -6.19 -6.79 8.87
N ILE A 12 -6.44 -8.04 9.21
CA ILE A 12 -7.08 -9.02 8.32
C ILE A 12 -8.50 -8.56 7.95
N ASP A 13 -9.29 -8.19 8.94
CA ASP A 13 -10.67 -7.73 8.76
C ASP A 13 -10.74 -6.46 7.91
N ALA A 14 -9.84 -5.51 8.14
CA ALA A 14 -9.78 -4.28 7.35
C ALA A 14 -9.43 -4.54 5.88
N LEU A 15 -8.51 -5.46 5.59
CA LEU A 15 -8.16 -5.86 4.23
C LEU A 15 -9.34 -6.57 3.55
N LYS A 16 -9.95 -7.56 4.21
CA LYS A 16 -11.11 -8.31 3.70
C LYS A 16 -12.31 -7.39 3.45
N LEU A 17 -12.61 -6.48 4.37
CA LEU A 17 -13.68 -5.49 4.24
C LEU A 17 -13.53 -4.63 2.97
N ASN A 18 -12.28 -4.37 2.57
CA ASN A 18 -11.93 -3.59 1.38
C ASN A 18 -11.70 -4.46 0.13
N GLY A 19 -12.06 -5.75 0.18
CA GLY A 19 -11.99 -6.65 -0.97
C GLY A 19 -10.56 -6.99 -1.38
N ILE A 20 -9.64 -6.97 -0.43
CA ILE A 20 -8.25 -7.39 -0.59
C ILE A 20 -8.11 -8.77 0.08
N ASP A 21 -7.81 -9.79 -0.71
CA ASP A 21 -7.77 -11.19 -0.31
C ASP A 21 -6.38 -11.82 -0.44
N THR A 22 -5.42 -11.07 -0.98
CA THR A 22 -4.08 -11.60 -1.29
C THR A 22 -2.99 -10.73 -0.68
N ILE A 23 -2.03 -11.37 -0.03
CA ILE A 23 -0.82 -10.78 0.54
C ILE A 23 0.39 -11.42 -0.13
N PHE A 24 1.34 -10.59 -0.56
CA PHE A 24 2.66 -11.00 -1.05
C PHE A 24 3.69 -10.67 0.03
N GLY A 25 4.59 -11.57 0.38
CA GLY A 25 5.52 -11.25 1.45
C GLY A 25 6.59 -12.29 1.73
N LEU A 26 7.38 -12.02 2.74
CA LEU A 26 8.32 -12.95 3.34
C LEU A 26 8.08 -12.96 4.85
N PRO A 27 7.50 -14.06 5.39
CA PRO A 27 7.18 -14.14 6.81
C PRO A 27 8.41 -14.08 7.71
N GLY A 28 8.27 -13.47 8.86
CA GLY A 28 9.28 -13.33 9.90
C GLY A 28 8.74 -12.50 11.05
N ILE A 29 9.54 -12.22 12.06
CA ILE A 29 9.14 -11.39 13.22
C ILE A 29 9.01 -9.91 12.75
N PRO A 30 7.95 -9.17 13.17
CA PRO A 30 6.84 -9.58 14.03
C PRO A 30 5.59 -10.04 13.27
N ILE A 31 5.67 -10.28 11.95
CA ILE A 31 4.50 -10.53 11.08
C ILE A 31 4.18 -12.01 10.84
N THR A 32 4.92 -12.93 11.46
CA THR A 32 4.69 -14.38 11.27
C THR A 32 3.26 -14.79 11.62
N ASP A 33 2.77 -14.34 12.78
CA ASP A 33 1.42 -14.68 13.21
C ASP A 33 0.36 -14.00 12.34
N LEU A 34 0.58 -12.77 11.88
CA LEU A 34 -0.31 -12.12 10.93
C LEU A 34 -0.50 -12.96 9.65
N THR A 35 0.60 -13.47 9.09
CA THR A 35 0.54 -14.30 7.88
C THR A 35 -0.17 -15.62 8.13
N ARG A 36 0.11 -16.29 9.26
CA ARG A 36 -0.53 -17.54 9.64
C ARG A 36 -2.04 -17.36 9.86
N MET A 37 -2.44 -16.32 10.58
CA MET A 37 -3.85 -16.03 10.86
C MET A 37 -4.59 -15.61 9.58
N ALA A 38 -3.97 -14.81 8.71
CA ALA A 38 -4.55 -14.44 7.43
C ALA A 38 -4.85 -15.68 6.56
N GLN A 39 -3.94 -16.67 6.52
CA GLN A 39 -4.18 -17.92 5.83
C GLN A 39 -5.31 -18.74 6.47
N ALA A 40 -5.35 -18.82 7.79
CA ALA A 40 -6.40 -19.53 8.52
C ALA A 40 -7.79 -18.93 8.26
N GLU A 41 -7.84 -17.60 8.02
CA GLU A 41 -9.04 -16.88 7.67
C GLU A 41 -9.36 -16.81 6.17
N GLY A 42 -8.68 -17.63 5.37
CA GLY A 42 -8.94 -17.81 3.94
C GLY A 42 -8.32 -16.77 3.04
N MET A 43 -7.42 -15.93 3.53
CA MET A 43 -6.62 -15.04 2.67
C MET A 43 -5.51 -15.83 1.96
N ARG A 44 -5.19 -15.41 0.78
CA ARG A 44 -4.11 -15.98 -0.02
C ARG A 44 -2.79 -15.29 0.35
N VAL A 45 -1.87 -16.02 0.97
CA VAL A 45 -0.52 -15.53 1.27
C VAL A 45 0.47 -16.17 0.32
N ILE A 46 1.14 -15.36 -0.50
CA ILE A 46 2.14 -15.80 -1.48
C ILE A 46 3.52 -15.40 -0.95
N SER A 47 4.28 -16.43 -0.53
CA SER A 47 5.61 -16.24 0.03
C SER A 47 6.67 -16.17 -1.06
N PHE A 48 7.64 -15.29 -0.84
CA PHE A 48 8.80 -15.10 -1.71
C PHE A 48 10.10 -15.39 -0.95
N ARG A 49 11.21 -15.46 -1.65
CA ARG A 49 12.54 -15.62 -1.05
C ARG A 49 13.27 -14.28 -0.85
N HIS A 50 12.66 -13.18 -1.31
CA HIS A 50 13.21 -11.82 -1.17
C HIS A 50 12.07 -10.81 -1.24
N GLU A 51 12.08 -9.82 -0.37
CA GLU A 51 11.00 -8.86 -0.21
C GLU A 51 10.83 -7.94 -1.43
N GLN A 52 11.90 -7.63 -2.14
CA GLN A 52 11.83 -6.89 -3.39
C GLN A 52 10.97 -7.61 -4.43
N HIS A 53 11.10 -8.93 -4.53
CA HIS A 53 10.29 -9.72 -5.47
C HIS A 53 8.83 -9.77 -5.04
N ALA A 54 8.58 -9.92 -3.73
CA ALA A 54 7.23 -9.82 -3.18
C ALA A 54 6.58 -8.47 -3.48
N GLY A 55 7.32 -7.38 -3.27
CA GLY A 55 6.87 -6.03 -3.55
C GLY A 55 6.61 -5.79 -5.04
N ASN A 56 7.49 -6.26 -5.93
CA ASN A 56 7.26 -6.15 -7.37
C ASN A 56 6.03 -6.94 -7.82
N ALA A 57 5.80 -8.14 -7.25
CA ALA A 57 4.59 -8.93 -7.52
C ALA A 57 3.33 -8.22 -7.02
N ALA A 58 3.37 -7.64 -5.81
CA ALA A 58 2.27 -6.83 -5.28
C ALA A 58 1.98 -5.62 -6.18
N ALA A 59 3.02 -4.89 -6.62
CA ALA A 59 2.87 -3.74 -7.51
C ALA A 59 2.26 -4.14 -8.87
N ALA A 60 2.72 -5.24 -9.45
CA ALA A 60 2.17 -5.76 -10.69
C ALA A 60 0.70 -6.21 -10.54
N ALA A 61 0.37 -6.91 -9.46
CA ALA A 61 -1.01 -7.28 -9.14
C ALA A 61 -1.89 -6.04 -8.99
N GLY A 62 -1.39 -5.02 -8.30
CA GLY A 62 -2.09 -3.75 -8.15
C GLY A 62 -2.37 -3.06 -9.48
N PHE A 63 -1.39 -3.02 -10.36
CA PHE A 63 -1.55 -2.46 -11.70
C PHE A 63 -2.60 -3.20 -12.53
N LEU A 64 -2.59 -4.54 -12.48
CA LEU A 64 -3.51 -5.38 -13.27
C LEU A 64 -4.94 -5.37 -12.76
N THR A 65 -5.13 -5.21 -11.44
CA THR A 65 -6.46 -5.28 -10.80
C THR A 65 -7.06 -3.93 -10.48
N ALA A 66 -6.29 -2.84 -10.60
CA ALA A 66 -6.67 -1.49 -10.16
C ALA A 66 -6.99 -1.40 -8.65
N LYS A 67 -6.62 -2.42 -7.86
CA LYS A 67 -6.68 -2.45 -6.40
C LYS A 67 -5.25 -2.41 -5.86
N PRO A 68 -5.00 -1.88 -4.66
CA PRO A 68 -3.63 -1.87 -4.15
C PRO A 68 -3.15 -3.29 -3.86
N GLY A 69 -2.02 -3.69 -4.42
CA GLY A 69 -1.35 -4.92 -4.05
C GLY A 69 -0.69 -4.77 -2.68
N ILE A 70 -0.81 -5.77 -1.82
CA ILE A 70 -0.25 -5.76 -0.46
C ILE A 70 1.07 -6.50 -0.43
N CYS A 71 2.14 -5.79 -0.08
CA CYS A 71 3.41 -6.38 0.28
C CYS A 71 3.61 -6.31 1.79
N LEU A 72 3.86 -7.45 2.42
CA LEU A 72 4.08 -7.54 3.87
C LEU A 72 5.52 -7.95 4.15
N THR A 73 6.23 -7.16 4.97
CA THR A 73 7.63 -7.39 5.31
C THR A 73 7.88 -7.38 6.81
N VAL A 74 8.94 -8.04 7.22
CA VAL A 74 9.50 -7.88 8.57
C VAL A 74 10.09 -6.49 8.76
N SER A 75 10.41 -6.15 10.01
CA SER A 75 11.12 -4.91 10.36
C SER A 75 12.50 -4.84 9.73
N ALA A 76 13.08 -3.65 9.73
CA ALA A 76 14.45 -3.34 9.33
C ALA A 76 14.90 -4.01 8.02
N PRO A 77 15.59 -5.16 8.00
CA PRO A 77 16.13 -5.69 6.75
C PRO A 77 15.04 -6.03 5.72
N GLY A 78 13.90 -6.57 6.14
CA GLY A 78 12.80 -6.87 5.23
C GLY A 78 12.15 -5.60 4.69
N PHE A 79 11.93 -4.61 5.52
CA PHE A 79 11.48 -3.29 5.10
C PHE A 79 12.44 -2.67 4.07
N LEU A 80 13.76 -2.64 4.36
CA LEU A 80 14.76 -2.07 3.46
C LEU A 80 14.78 -2.77 2.11
N ASN A 81 14.70 -4.10 2.10
CA ASN A 81 14.63 -4.88 0.86
C ASN A 81 13.35 -4.58 0.05
N GLY A 82 12.25 -4.24 0.72
CA GLY A 82 10.98 -3.87 0.08
C GLY A 82 10.97 -2.47 -0.54
N LEU A 83 11.87 -1.57 -0.13
CA LEU A 83 11.88 -0.17 -0.57
C LEU A 83 12.12 0.00 -2.06
N THR A 84 12.93 -0.84 -2.67
CA THR A 84 13.15 -0.80 -4.14
C THR A 84 11.83 -0.98 -4.89
N ALA A 85 11.02 -1.95 -4.46
CA ALA A 85 9.71 -2.18 -5.07
C ALA A 85 8.74 -1.03 -4.79
N LEU A 86 8.76 -0.46 -3.58
CA LEU A 86 7.94 0.69 -3.21
C LEU A 86 8.25 1.92 -4.07
N ALA A 87 9.53 2.23 -4.23
CA ALA A 87 9.98 3.35 -5.08
C ALA A 87 9.61 3.11 -6.56
N ASN A 88 9.81 1.89 -7.06
CA ASN A 88 9.42 1.50 -8.41
C ASN A 88 7.90 1.62 -8.63
N ALA A 89 7.08 1.14 -7.70
CA ALA A 89 5.63 1.28 -7.76
C ALA A 89 5.19 2.76 -7.79
N THR A 90 5.85 3.61 -7.01
CA THR A 90 5.58 5.05 -6.96
C THR A 90 5.90 5.72 -8.29
N THR A 91 7.07 5.45 -8.86
CA THR A 91 7.50 6.03 -10.12
C THR A 91 6.63 5.58 -11.29
N ASN A 92 6.25 4.30 -11.32
CA ASN A 92 5.45 3.69 -12.39
C ASN A 92 3.94 3.78 -12.18
N CYS A 93 3.48 4.45 -11.12
CA CYS A 93 2.05 4.61 -10.82
C CYS A 93 1.32 3.28 -10.59
N PHE A 94 1.98 2.31 -9.98
CA PHE A 94 1.38 1.04 -9.60
C PHE A 94 0.82 1.14 -8.19
N PRO A 95 -0.49 0.90 -7.97
CA PRO A 95 -1.04 0.96 -6.63
C PRO A 95 -0.53 -0.21 -5.79
N MET A 96 0.24 0.10 -4.75
CA MET A 96 0.84 -0.88 -3.85
C MET A 96 0.86 -0.32 -2.43
N ILE A 97 0.67 -1.18 -1.44
CA ILE A 97 0.90 -0.85 -0.03
C ILE A 97 1.98 -1.78 0.51
N LEU A 98 3.09 -1.20 0.94
CA LEU A 98 4.09 -1.89 1.73
C LEU A 98 3.70 -1.76 3.20
N ILE A 99 3.29 -2.87 3.80
CA ILE A 99 3.02 -2.98 5.24
C ILE A 99 4.23 -3.61 5.88
N SER A 100 4.80 -2.97 6.89
CA SER A 100 5.92 -3.51 7.62
C SER A 100 5.67 -3.46 9.13
N GLY A 101 6.14 -4.49 9.85
CA GLY A 101 6.40 -4.36 11.25
C GLY A 101 7.50 -3.33 11.51
N SER A 102 7.57 -2.80 12.69
CA SER A 102 8.65 -1.90 13.13
C SER A 102 8.92 -2.03 14.62
N SER A 103 10.08 -1.54 15.05
CA SER A 103 10.40 -1.40 16.47
C SER A 103 9.49 -0.36 17.12
N GLU A 104 9.35 -0.49 18.43
CA GLU A 104 8.53 0.40 19.24
C GLU A 104 9.08 1.83 19.22
N ARG A 105 8.17 2.81 19.29
CA ARG A 105 8.58 4.23 19.25
C ARG A 105 9.51 4.60 20.39
N GLU A 106 9.26 4.06 21.59
CA GLU A 106 10.12 4.32 22.76
C GLU A 106 11.55 3.84 22.54
N ILE A 107 11.73 2.75 21.81
CA ILE A 107 13.06 2.23 21.46
C ILE A 107 13.72 3.11 20.41
N VAL A 108 13.01 3.41 19.33
CA VAL A 108 13.52 4.20 18.21
C VAL A 108 13.85 5.63 18.61
N ASP A 109 12.94 6.30 19.33
CA ASP A 109 13.11 7.71 19.69
C ASP A 109 14.21 7.94 20.73
N LEU A 110 14.45 6.95 21.60
CA LEU A 110 15.51 7.01 22.61
C LEU A 110 16.83 6.34 22.20
N GLN A 111 16.88 5.72 21.03
CA GLN A 111 18.05 5.02 20.50
C GLN A 111 18.57 3.99 21.49
N GLN A 112 17.71 3.09 21.95
CA GLN A 112 18.02 2.10 22.97
C GLN A 112 18.88 0.92 22.48
N GLY A 113 19.14 0.84 21.17
CA GLY A 113 20.04 -0.15 20.58
C GLY A 113 19.39 -1.49 20.30
N ASP A 114 18.11 -1.52 19.92
CA ASP A 114 17.47 -2.72 19.43
C ASP A 114 18.02 -3.13 18.05
N TYR A 115 18.09 -4.43 17.81
CA TYR A 115 18.60 -5.01 16.55
C TYR A 115 17.90 -4.46 15.30
N GLU A 116 16.62 -4.19 15.39
CA GLU A 116 15.81 -3.70 14.28
C GLU A 116 15.45 -2.22 14.40
N GLU A 117 16.16 -1.50 15.25
CA GLU A 117 15.92 -0.09 15.50
C GLU A 117 16.22 0.77 14.28
N MET A 118 15.19 1.36 13.71
CA MET A 118 15.31 2.42 12.71
C MET A 118 14.00 3.18 12.55
N ASP A 119 14.06 4.44 12.16
CA ASP A 119 12.87 5.21 11.80
C ASP A 119 12.42 4.89 10.35
N GLN A 120 11.74 3.74 10.21
CA GLN A 120 11.26 3.25 8.92
C GLN A 120 10.32 4.24 8.24
N LEU A 121 9.50 4.96 9.02
CA LEU A 121 8.59 5.97 8.48
C LEU A 121 9.35 7.11 7.82
N ALA A 122 10.40 7.62 8.46
CA ALA A 122 11.23 8.68 7.90
C ALA A 122 11.96 8.22 6.63
N ILE A 123 12.48 6.98 6.63
CA ILE A 123 13.18 6.39 5.48
C ILE A 123 12.23 6.19 4.29
N ALA A 124 10.99 5.74 4.53
CA ALA A 124 10.01 5.49 3.46
C ALA A 124 9.46 6.76 2.81
N LYS A 125 9.31 7.85 3.57
CA LYS A 125 8.65 9.09 3.10
C LYS A 125 9.13 9.59 1.74
N PRO A 126 10.43 9.72 1.46
CA PRO A 126 10.90 10.24 0.17
C PRO A 126 10.71 9.28 -1.01
N LEU A 127 10.41 8.00 -0.74
CA LEU A 127 10.34 6.94 -1.74
C LEU A 127 8.91 6.57 -2.15
N CYS A 128 7.91 7.09 -1.46
CA CYS A 128 6.53 6.70 -1.66
C CYS A 128 5.59 7.90 -1.79
N LYS A 129 4.39 7.64 -2.28
CA LYS A 129 3.34 8.65 -2.44
C LYS A 129 2.81 9.16 -1.10
N ALA A 130 2.71 8.27 -0.12
CA ALA A 130 2.30 8.57 1.25
C ALA A 130 2.87 7.54 2.21
N ALA A 131 3.14 7.95 3.44
CA ALA A 131 3.60 7.07 4.50
C ALA A 131 2.83 7.38 5.79
N TYR A 132 2.32 6.34 6.42
CA TYR A 132 1.53 6.43 7.66
C TYR A 132 2.07 5.48 8.71
N ARG A 133 1.90 5.83 9.99
CA ARG A 133 2.14 4.96 11.13
C ARG A 133 0.89 4.87 11.97
N VAL A 134 0.56 3.67 12.41
CA VAL A 134 -0.54 3.41 13.34
C VAL A 134 0.05 3.06 14.70
N LEU A 135 -0.45 3.67 15.76
CA LEU A 135 0.07 3.47 17.14
C LEU A 135 -0.90 2.74 18.06
N HIS A 136 -2.18 2.62 17.68
CA HIS A 136 -3.20 1.96 18.49
C HIS A 136 -4.05 1.04 17.63
N ALA A 137 -4.46 -0.11 18.17
CA ALA A 137 -5.25 -1.11 17.44
C ALA A 137 -6.54 -0.53 16.86
N GLN A 138 -7.22 0.35 17.59
CA GLN A 138 -8.43 1.02 17.12
C GLN A 138 -8.24 1.92 15.89
N ASP A 139 -7.00 2.28 15.55
CA ASP A 139 -6.68 3.12 14.40
C ASP A 139 -6.26 2.32 13.17
N ILE A 140 -6.16 0.98 13.27
CA ILE A 140 -5.77 0.11 12.15
C ILE A 140 -6.74 0.28 10.97
N GLY A 141 -8.04 0.27 11.24
CA GLY A 141 -9.07 0.43 10.19
C GLY A 141 -8.92 1.71 9.40
N ILE A 142 -8.76 2.86 10.08
CA ILE A 142 -8.56 4.15 9.40
C ILE A 142 -7.18 4.24 8.72
N GLY A 143 -6.15 3.66 9.33
CA GLY A 143 -4.80 3.61 8.74
C GLY A 143 -4.79 2.88 7.41
N LEU A 144 -5.39 1.68 7.35
CA LEU A 144 -5.52 0.90 6.12
C LEU A 144 -6.42 1.58 5.09
N ALA A 145 -7.56 2.15 5.49
CA ALA A 145 -8.44 2.88 4.58
C ALA A 145 -7.72 4.08 3.93
N ARG A 146 -6.93 4.84 4.70
CA ARG A 146 -6.10 5.93 4.17
C ARG A 146 -5.04 5.42 3.20
N ALA A 147 -4.36 4.33 3.54
CA ALA A 147 -3.35 3.73 2.68
C ALA A 147 -3.96 3.25 1.35
N ILE A 148 -5.11 2.56 1.40
CA ILE A 148 -5.84 2.10 0.21
C ILE A 148 -6.23 3.28 -0.67
N ARG A 149 -6.87 4.30 -0.09
CA ARG A 149 -7.27 5.49 -0.84
C ARG A 149 -6.08 6.22 -1.46
N ALA A 150 -5.00 6.39 -0.71
CA ALA A 150 -3.80 7.06 -1.19
C ALA A 150 -3.15 6.28 -2.34
N ALA A 151 -3.11 4.94 -2.27
CA ALA A 151 -2.48 4.12 -3.30
C ALA A 151 -3.16 4.23 -4.67
N VAL A 152 -4.49 4.35 -4.72
CA VAL A 152 -5.26 4.29 -5.97
C VAL A 152 -5.78 5.64 -6.46
N SER A 153 -5.94 6.65 -5.58
CA SER A 153 -6.53 7.95 -5.95
C SER A 153 -5.58 8.82 -6.77
N GLY A 154 -6.13 9.65 -7.67
CA GLY A 154 -5.35 10.55 -8.51
C GLY A 154 -4.31 9.80 -9.33
N ARG A 155 -3.02 10.17 -9.22
CA ARG A 155 -1.92 9.38 -9.74
C ARG A 155 -1.65 8.21 -8.79
N PRO A 156 -1.92 6.95 -9.14
CA PRO A 156 -1.65 5.81 -8.28
C PRO A 156 -0.17 5.70 -7.90
N GLY A 157 0.15 4.96 -6.86
CA GLY A 157 1.55 4.79 -6.46
C GLY A 157 1.71 3.97 -5.18
N GLY A 158 2.96 3.77 -4.80
CA GLY A 158 3.33 3.07 -3.59
C GLY A 158 3.00 3.86 -2.33
N VAL A 159 2.48 3.18 -1.33
CA VAL A 159 2.20 3.72 0.01
C VAL A 159 2.88 2.85 1.05
N TYR A 160 3.41 3.47 2.08
CA TYR A 160 4.00 2.77 3.22
C TYR A 160 3.08 2.84 4.43
N LEU A 161 2.85 1.70 5.09
CA LEU A 161 2.11 1.60 6.34
C LEU A 161 2.96 0.91 7.40
N ASP A 162 3.31 1.66 8.42
CA ASP A 162 4.16 1.26 9.54
C ASP A 162 3.31 0.80 10.71
N LEU A 163 3.51 -0.44 11.15
CA LEU A 163 2.79 -1.08 12.24
C LEU A 163 3.78 -1.56 13.32
N PRO A 164 4.04 -0.77 14.38
CA PRO A 164 4.90 -1.19 15.48
C PRO A 164 4.47 -2.54 16.08
N ALA A 165 5.44 -3.37 16.48
CA ALA A 165 5.22 -4.77 16.84
C ALA A 165 4.17 -4.97 17.95
N LYS A 166 4.18 -4.12 18.99
CA LYS A 166 3.17 -4.18 20.08
C LYS A 166 1.73 -4.01 19.58
N LEU A 167 1.55 -3.31 18.45
CA LEU A 167 0.23 -3.05 17.91
C LEU A 167 -0.52 -4.34 17.58
N PHE A 168 0.18 -5.33 17.05
CA PHE A 168 -0.43 -6.60 16.66
C PHE A 168 -1.06 -7.37 17.82
N GLY A 169 -0.39 -7.39 18.97
CA GLY A 169 -0.89 -8.05 20.19
C GLY A 169 -1.81 -7.18 21.04
N GLN A 170 -2.10 -5.96 20.65
CA GLN A 170 -2.98 -5.07 21.40
C GLN A 170 -4.43 -5.56 21.31
N VAL A 171 -5.00 -5.91 22.46
CA VAL A 171 -6.37 -6.43 22.57
C VAL A 171 -7.34 -5.29 22.85
N ILE A 172 -8.47 -5.30 22.14
CA ILE A 172 -9.59 -4.39 22.36
C ILE A 172 -10.92 -5.13 22.37
N ASP A 173 -11.99 -4.47 22.83
CA ASP A 173 -13.35 -5.00 22.72
C ASP A 173 -13.71 -5.26 21.25
N ALA A 174 -14.29 -6.45 20.96
CA ALA A 174 -14.57 -6.85 19.58
C ALA A 174 -15.60 -5.96 18.88
N GLU A 175 -16.56 -5.40 19.61
CA GLU A 175 -17.54 -4.48 19.04
C GLU A 175 -16.87 -3.13 18.70
N ALA A 176 -16.02 -2.63 19.59
CA ALA A 176 -15.21 -1.44 19.33
C ALA A 176 -14.28 -1.66 18.13
N GLY A 177 -13.67 -2.85 18.03
CA GLY A 177 -12.86 -3.26 16.89
C GLY A 177 -13.65 -3.21 15.57
N ARG A 178 -14.81 -3.84 15.51
CA ARG A 178 -15.67 -3.81 14.31
C ARG A 178 -16.08 -2.38 13.93
N LYS A 179 -16.41 -1.54 14.89
CA LYS A 179 -16.77 -0.13 14.65
C LYS A 179 -15.61 0.72 14.16
N SER A 180 -14.37 0.32 14.44
CA SER A 180 -13.17 1.02 13.96
C SER A 180 -12.82 0.72 12.49
N LEU A 181 -13.40 -0.35 11.91
CA LEU A 181 -13.13 -0.75 10.54
C LEU A 181 -13.80 0.22 9.56
N VAL A 182 -13.05 0.61 8.52
CA VAL A 182 -13.50 1.56 7.51
C VAL A 182 -13.49 0.91 6.14
N LYS A 183 -14.65 0.88 5.48
CA LYS A 183 -14.76 0.51 4.07
C LYS A 183 -14.53 1.74 3.21
N VAL A 184 -13.56 1.66 2.29
CA VAL A 184 -13.31 2.71 1.32
C VAL A 184 -14.33 2.58 0.18
N ILE A 185 -15.15 3.61 0.01
CA ILE A 185 -16.12 3.71 -1.07
C ILE A 185 -15.55 4.66 -2.12
N ASP A 186 -15.50 4.22 -3.37
CA ASP A 186 -14.98 5.02 -4.49
C ASP A 186 -13.59 5.64 -4.18
N ALA A 187 -12.61 4.80 -4.00
CA ALA A 187 -11.25 5.21 -3.66
C ALA A 187 -10.57 6.07 -4.73
N ALA A 188 -11.00 5.95 -5.98
CA ALA A 188 -10.46 6.66 -7.13
C ALA A 188 -11.59 7.24 -8.00
N PRO A 189 -12.35 8.25 -7.51
CA PRO A 189 -13.45 8.83 -8.26
C PRO A 189 -12.93 9.44 -9.57
N ALA A 190 -13.62 9.14 -10.68
CA ALA A 190 -13.31 9.71 -11.97
C ALA A 190 -13.62 11.21 -11.97
N GLN A 191 -12.68 12.02 -12.43
CA GLN A 191 -12.89 13.45 -12.61
C GLN A 191 -13.35 13.74 -14.03
N ILE A 192 -14.42 14.52 -14.17
CA ILE A 192 -14.93 14.97 -15.46
C ILE A 192 -14.26 16.32 -15.76
N PRO A 193 -13.54 16.46 -16.89
CA PRO A 193 -12.96 17.74 -17.28
C PRO A 193 -14.08 18.74 -17.63
N SER A 194 -13.81 20.03 -17.42
CA SER A 194 -14.76 21.07 -17.83
C SER A 194 -14.93 21.09 -19.36
N SER A 195 -16.13 21.42 -19.83
CA SER A 195 -16.43 21.52 -21.27
C SER A 195 -15.48 22.46 -21.99
N ASP A 196 -15.10 23.57 -21.34
CA ASP A 196 -14.14 24.52 -21.91
C ASP A 196 -12.74 23.94 -22.05
N ALA A 197 -12.28 23.12 -21.09
CA ALA A 197 -11.00 22.44 -21.22
C ALA A 197 -10.99 21.45 -22.39
N VAL A 198 -12.08 20.69 -22.54
CA VAL A 198 -12.25 19.78 -23.67
C VAL A 198 -12.27 20.54 -25.00
N LYS A 199 -13.03 21.65 -25.08
CA LYS A 199 -13.10 22.48 -26.27
C LYS A 199 -11.72 23.04 -26.67
N ARG A 200 -10.98 23.64 -25.73
CA ARG A 200 -9.63 24.14 -26.01
C ARG A 200 -8.70 23.02 -26.51
N ALA A 201 -8.76 21.86 -25.91
CA ALA A 201 -7.95 20.71 -26.35
C ALA A 201 -8.31 20.26 -27.77
N LEU A 202 -9.60 20.22 -28.11
CA LEU A 202 -10.08 19.90 -29.45
C LEU A 202 -9.68 20.97 -30.49
N ASP A 203 -9.73 22.23 -30.12
CA ASP A 203 -9.35 23.33 -31.01
C ASP A 203 -7.86 23.24 -31.36
N VAL A 204 -6.99 22.98 -30.36
CA VAL A 204 -5.55 22.76 -30.59
C VAL A 204 -5.31 21.54 -31.46
N LEU A 205 -6.04 20.46 -31.24
CA LEU A 205 -5.90 19.22 -32.00
C LEU A 205 -6.31 19.43 -33.50
N LYS A 206 -7.42 20.13 -33.73
CA LYS A 206 -7.92 20.44 -35.07
C LYS A 206 -7.03 21.39 -35.83
N ALA A 207 -6.34 22.31 -35.14
CA ALA A 207 -5.40 23.26 -35.74
C ALA A 207 -4.02 22.63 -36.03
N ALA A 208 -3.71 21.45 -35.45
CA ALA A 208 -2.42 20.83 -35.62
C ALA A 208 -2.23 20.30 -37.03
N LYS A 209 -1.10 20.68 -37.68
CA LYS A 209 -0.70 20.18 -39.02
C LYS A 209 -0.19 18.74 -38.96
N ARG A 210 0.36 18.31 -37.86
CA ARG A 210 0.96 16.97 -37.65
C ARG A 210 0.61 16.46 -36.25
N PRO A 211 -0.65 16.09 -36.00
CA PRO A 211 -1.02 15.54 -34.70
C PRO A 211 -0.29 14.23 -34.47
N ASP A 212 0.29 14.06 -33.27
CA ASP A 212 0.93 12.81 -32.86
C ASP A 212 0.16 12.19 -31.70
N ARG A 213 -0.05 10.88 -31.78
CA ARG A 213 -0.69 10.10 -30.73
C ARG A 213 0.38 9.47 -29.85
N LYS A 214 0.57 10.01 -28.65
CA LYS A 214 1.30 9.29 -27.58
C LYS A 214 0.32 8.54 -26.70
N SER A 215 0.68 7.31 -26.34
CA SER A 215 -0.09 6.54 -25.35
C SER A 215 -0.05 7.27 -24.02
N THR A 216 -1.21 7.45 -23.38
CA THR A 216 -1.31 7.94 -21.99
C THR A 216 -0.97 6.85 -20.98
N ARG A 217 -0.73 5.62 -21.42
CA ARG A 217 -0.24 4.55 -20.57
C ARG A 217 1.21 4.85 -20.22
N LEU A 218 1.41 5.19 -18.95
CA LEU A 218 2.67 5.18 -18.22
C LEU A 218 3.88 5.58 -19.07
N ASN A 219 4.55 6.56 -18.58
CA ASN A 219 5.81 7.04 -19.05
C ASN A 219 6.87 5.93 -19.05
N SER A 220 6.73 4.93 -19.91
CA SER A 220 7.80 4.00 -20.18
C SER A 220 8.68 4.67 -21.20
N SER A 221 9.94 4.90 -20.85
CA SER A 221 11.02 5.31 -21.75
C SER A 221 11.20 4.36 -22.94
N HIS A 222 10.40 3.32 -23.03
CA HIS A 222 10.41 2.27 -24.05
C HIS A 222 9.11 2.18 -24.85
N SER A 223 8.24 3.19 -24.81
CA SER A 223 7.14 3.21 -25.75
C SER A 223 7.71 3.37 -27.16
N SER A 224 7.73 2.29 -27.92
CA SER A 224 7.94 2.33 -29.34
C SER A 224 6.99 3.37 -29.94
N VAL A 225 7.55 4.42 -30.51
CA VAL A 225 6.81 5.43 -31.25
C VAL A 225 6.22 4.72 -32.47
N SER A 226 4.95 4.33 -32.40
CA SER A 226 4.21 3.96 -33.59
C SER A 226 4.05 5.25 -34.43
N ARG A 227 4.95 5.45 -35.36
CA ARG A 227 4.73 6.40 -36.43
C ARG A 227 3.66 5.80 -37.35
N MET A 228 2.45 6.35 -37.31
CA MET A 228 1.54 6.12 -38.42
C MET A 228 2.00 6.92 -39.64
N PRO A 229 1.89 6.36 -40.83
CA PRO A 229 2.27 7.03 -42.11
C PRO A 229 1.49 8.30 -42.35
#